data_43cfc672c012b0523a72594d96f3a76e
#
_entry.id   43cfc672c012b0523a72594d96f3a76e
#
_cell.length_a   1.000
_cell.length_b   1.000
_cell.length_c   1.000
_cell.angle_alpha   90.00
_cell.angle_beta   90.00
_cell.angle_gamma   90.00
#
_symmetry.space_group_name_H-M   'P 1'
#
loop_
_entity.id
_entity.type
_entity.pdbx_description
1 polymer ?
#
loop_
_entity_poly.entity_id
_entity_poly.type
_entity_poly.pdbx_seq_one_letter_code
_entity_poly.pdbx_strand_id
1 'polypeptide(L)'
;MSIAPFVLASSLLLTGCASQISKGEPSSRRGADASARKAAPDFELKDMNGKTIRLSDYRGQVVLLNFWATWCGPCKIEIPWFVEFQRTFKDRGFTVIGVSVDEDGWEAVRPFLASRQVNYPVVISTMEVEQKYGGVEALPVSFLIDREGRIASTHVGLVTKKTYEEEIRQLLD
;
A
#
# COMPACT_ATOMS: atom_id res chain seq x y z
N MET A 1 -76.00 -18.63 -51.72
CA MET A 1 -74.76 -19.44 -51.70
C MET A 1 -73.58 -18.50 -52.05
N SER A 2 -72.84 -18.07 -51.08
CA SER A 2 -71.57 -17.41 -51.34
C SER A 2 -70.73 -17.47 -50.02
N ILE A 3 -69.67 -18.22 -50.16
CA ILE A 3 -68.75 -18.51 -49.07
C ILE A 3 -67.68 -17.44 -49.07
N ALA A 4 -67.49 -16.66 -47.99
CA ALA A 4 -66.35 -15.75 -47.76
C ALA A 4 -65.27 -16.46 -47.02
N PRO A 5 -63.99 -16.29 -47.41
CA PRO A 5 -62.88 -16.85 -46.66
C PRO A 5 -62.40 -15.88 -45.56
N PHE A 6 -62.19 -16.49 -44.40
CA PHE A 6 -61.54 -15.87 -43.23
C PHE A 6 -60.05 -15.66 -43.51
N VAL A 7 -59.56 -14.43 -43.42
CA VAL A 7 -58.14 -14.11 -43.44
C VAL A 7 -57.69 -13.95 -41.97
N LEU A 8 -56.90 -14.87 -41.48
CA LEU A 8 -56.20 -14.83 -40.20
C LEU A 8 -54.94 -13.95 -40.35
N ALA A 9 -54.96 -12.78 -39.79
CA ALA A 9 -53.77 -11.96 -39.64
C ALA A 9 -52.98 -12.38 -38.43
N SER A 10 -51.85 -13.02 -38.63
CA SER A 10 -50.90 -13.43 -37.59
C SER A 10 -49.97 -12.24 -37.29
N SER A 11 -50.21 -11.58 -36.15
CA SER A 11 -49.32 -10.53 -35.66
C SER A 11 -48.14 -11.18 -34.94
N LEU A 12 -46.94 -11.13 -35.58
CA LEU A 12 -45.68 -11.49 -34.95
C LEU A 12 -45.24 -10.34 -34.00
N LEU A 13 -45.34 -10.55 -32.70
CA LEU A 13 -44.75 -9.71 -31.68
C LEU A 13 -43.27 -10.02 -31.58
N LEU A 14 -42.42 -9.15 -32.15
CA LEU A 14 -40.97 -9.15 -31.93
C LEU A 14 -40.70 -8.57 -30.52
N THR A 15 -40.48 -9.48 -29.56
CA THR A 15 -40.00 -9.13 -28.24
C THR A 15 -38.50 -8.82 -28.34
N GLY A 16 -38.16 -7.53 -28.45
CA GLY A 16 -36.79 -7.05 -28.38
C GLY A 16 -36.22 -7.27 -26.99
N CYS A 17 -35.30 -8.21 -26.87
CA CYS A 17 -34.48 -8.39 -25.67
C CYS A 17 -33.45 -7.27 -25.63
N ALA A 18 -33.79 -6.17 -24.96
CA ALA A 18 -32.83 -5.10 -24.65
C ALA A 18 -31.86 -5.61 -23.60
N SER A 19 -30.65 -5.98 -24.02
CA SER A 19 -29.54 -6.29 -23.12
C SER A 19 -29.20 -5.04 -22.31
N GLN A 20 -29.63 -5.02 -21.05
CA GLN A 20 -29.20 -4.04 -20.06
C GLN A 20 -27.73 -4.29 -19.77
N ILE A 21 -26.85 -3.49 -20.39
CA ILE A 21 -25.43 -3.42 -20.00
C ILE A 21 -25.41 -2.71 -18.66
N SER A 22 -25.41 -3.51 -17.60
CA SER A 22 -25.14 -3.04 -16.25
C SER A 22 -23.71 -2.52 -16.21
N LYS A 23 -23.56 -1.19 -16.20
CA LYS A 23 -22.29 -0.55 -15.83
C LYS A 23 -22.05 -0.89 -14.37
N GLY A 24 -21.27 -1.97 -14.12
CA GLY A 24 -20.85 -2.38 -12.80
C GLY A 24 -20.02 -1.25 -12.15
N GLU A 25 -20.54 -0.72 -11.08
CA GLU A 25 -19.86 0.29 -10.25
C GLU A 25 -18.61 -0.34 -9.62
N PRO A 26 -17.40 0.26 -9.80
CA PRO A 26 -16.17 -0.23 -9.19
C PRO A 26 -16.09 0.06 -7.67
N SER A 27 -17.04 0.81 -7.11
CA SER A 27 -17.00 1.29 -5.73
C SER A 27 -17.22 0.19 -4.67
N SER A 28 -18.07 -0.81 -4.93
CA SER A 28 -18.40 -1.82 -3.92
C SER A 28 -17.31 -2.87 -3.70
N ARG A 29 -16.49 -3.15 -4.71
CA ARG A 29 -15.38 -4.11 -4.59
C ARG A 29 -14.21 -3.56 -3.77
N ARG A 30 -13.91 -2.27 -3.87
CA ARG A 30 -12.85 -1.62 -3.07
C ARG A 30 -13.13 -1.66 -1.57
N GLY A 31 -14.36 -1.42 -1.16
CA GLY A 31 -14.75 -1.44 0.25
C GLY A 31 -14.70 -2.85 0.87
N ALA A 32 -15.13 -3.87 0.15
CA ALA A 32 -15.09 -5.26 0.61
C ALA A 32 -13.65 -5.79 0.72
N ASP A 33 -12.77 -5.45 -0.25
CA ASP A 33 -11.36 -5.83 -0.23
C ASP A 33 -10.61 -5.13 0.93
N ALA A 34 -10.87 -3.85 1.15
CA ALA A 34 -10.27 -3.11 2.26
C ALA A 34 -10.66 -3.68 3.64
N SER A 35 -11.90 -4.13 3.84
CA SER A 35 -12.35 -4.69 5.13
C SER A 35 -11.70 -6.03 5.47
N ALA A 36 -11.24 -6.79 4.47
CA ALA A 36 -10.59 -8.08 4.64
C ALA A 36 -9.09 -7.98 5.00
N ARG A 37 -8.49 -6.77 4.90
CA ARG A 37 -7.06 -6.55 5.19
C ARG A 37 -6.75 -6.78 6.66
N LYS A 38 -5.59 -7.40 6.94
CA LYS A 38 -5.10 -7.59 8.30
C LYS A 38 -4.58 -6.29 8.89
N ALA A 39 -4.83 -6.05 10.16
CA ALA A 39 -4.21 -4.95 10.89
C ALA A 39 -2.68 -5.10 10.89
N ALA A 40 -1.97 -4.01 10.60
CA ALA A 40 -0.52 -3.97 10.77
C ALA A 40 -0.19 -4.04 12.27
N PRO A 41 0.76 -4.89 12.67
CA PRO A 41 1.21 -4.96 14.06
C PRO A 41 1.74 -3.61 14.53
N ASP A 42 1.28 -3.14 15.69
CA ASP A 42 1.81 -1.91 16.27
C ASP A 42 3.18 -2.15 16.91
N PHE A 43 3.99 -1.09 16.92
CA PHE A 43 5.29 -1.06 17.57
C PHE A 43 5.55 0.33 18.17
N GLU A 44 6.46 0.37 19.13
CA GLU A 44 6.99 1.58 19.73
C GLU A 44 8.52 1.51 19.71
N LEU A 45 9.15 2.37 18.90
CA LEU A 45 10.60 2.47 18.76
C LEU A 45 11.04 3.93 18.84
N LYS A 46 12.33 4.17 19.08
CA LYS A 46 12.87 5.53 19.15
C LYS A 46 13.66 5.88 17.88
N ASP A 47 13.46 7.10 17.39
CA ASP A 47 14.29 7.65 16.34
C ASP A 47 15.67 8.09 16.86
N MET A 48 16.52 8.59 15.97
CA MET A 48 17.88 9.05 16.28
C MET A 48 17.97 10.21 17.30
N ASN A 49 16.86 10.91 17.54
CA ASN A 49 16.75 12.03 18.47
C ASN A 49 16.07 11.61 19.79
N GLY A 50 15.74 10.35 19.95
CA GLY A 50 15.02 9.81 21.11
C GLY A 50 13.50 10.03 21.07
N LYS A 51 12.95 10.57 19.98
CA LYS A 51 11.52 10.71 19.80
C LYS A 51 10.89 9.32 19.61
N THR A 52 9.85 9.05 20.34
CA THR A 52 9.06 7.80 20.18
C THR A 52 8.28 7.86 18.89
N ILE A 53 8.38 6.79 18.10
CA ILE A 53 7.63 6.52 16.87
C ILE A 53 6.77 5.28 17.13
N ARG A 54 5.45 5.45 17.05
CA ARG A 54 4.47 4.37 17.09
C ARG A 54 3.76 4.30 15.76
N LEU A 55 3.53 3.11 15.23
CA LEU A 55 2.75 2.98 13.99
C LEU A 55 1.32 3.51 14.17
N SER A 56 0.73 3.29 15.34
CA SER A 56 -0.62 3.77 15.70
C SER A 56 -0.76 5.30 15.65
N ASP A 57 0.32 6.07 15.81
CA ASP A 57 0.29 7.55 15.72
C ASP A 57 0.06 8.04 14.28
N TYR A 58 0.18 7.16 13.29
CA TYR A 58 -0.01 7.47 11.86
C TYR A 58 -1.38 7.04 11.32
N ARG A 59 -2.34 6.72 12.19
CA ARG A 59 -3.73 6.50 11.78
C ARG A 59 -4.27 7.70 11.00
N GLY A 60 -5.03 7.44 9.94
CA GLY A 60 -5.49 8.48 9.00
C GLY A 60 -4.49 8.80 7.88
N GLN A 61 -3.26 8.27 7.93
CA GLN A 61 -2.26 8.39 6.88
C GLN A 61 -2.03 7.04 6.20
N VAL A 62 -1.64 7.08 4.93
CA VAL A 62 -1.03 5.94 4.23
C VAL A 62 0.42 5.85 4.65
N VAL A 63 0.86 4.67 5.08
CA VAL A 63 2.23 4.45 5.56
C VAL A 63 2.95 3.45 4.65
N LEU A 64 4.13 3.82 4.16
CA LEU A 64 5.11 2.88 3.61
C LEU A 64 6.08 2.51 4.72
N LEU A 65 5.90 1.35 5.32
CA LEU A 65 6.81 0.79 6.32
C LEU A 65 7.83 -0.09 5.61
N ASN A 66 9.12 0.27 5.70
CA ASN A 66 10.20 -0.43 4.98
C ASN A 66 11.26 -0.94 5.95
N PHE A 67 11.50 -2.24 5.94
CA PHE A 67 12.63 -2.89 6.62
C PHE A 67 13.83 -2.92 5.68
N TRP A 68 14.97 -2.41 6.15
CA TRP A 68 16.17 -2.20 5.35
C TRP A 68 17.44 -2.25 6.17
N ALA A 69 18.61 -2.24 5.51
CA ALA A 69 19.90 -2.09 6.17
C ALA A 69 20.90 -1.28 5.32
N THR A 70 21.90 -0.72 5.97
CA THR A 70 22.93 0.08 5.29
C THR A 70 23.78 -0.71 4.31
N TRP A 71 23.95 -2.01 4.55
CA TRP A 71 24.69 -2.94 3.67
C TRP A 71 23.83 -3.57 2.57
N CYS A 72 22.51 -3.41 2.62
CA CYS A 72 21.59 -3.98 1.64
C CYS A 72 21.64 -3.22 0.30
N GLY A 73 22.15 -3.87 -0.75
CA GLY A 73 22.27 -3.27 -2.09
C GLY A 73 20.93 -2.81 -2.68
N PRO A 74 19.92 -3.69 -2.79
CA PRO A 74 18.59 -3.33 -3.29
C PRO A 74 17.92 -2.19 -2.50
N CYS A 75 18.09 -2.16 -1.17
CA CYS A 75 17.54 -1.10 -0.32
C CYS A 75 18.09 0.28 -0.71
N LYS A 76 19.37 0.36 -1.06
CA LYS A 76 20.02 1.60 -1.51
C LYS A 76 19.42 2.15 -2.81
N ILE A 77 18.78 1.30 -3.62
CA ILE A 77 18.08 1.69 -4.85
C ILE A 77 16.73 2.32 -4.51
N GLU A 78 15.99 1.77 -3.53
CA GLU A 78 14.64 2.22 -3.17
C GLU A 78 14.63 3.51 -2.35
N ILE A 79 15.62 3.70 -1.46
CA ILE A 79 15.66 4.84 -0.53
C ILE A 79 15.51 6.19 -1.23
N PRO A 80 16.18 6.51 -2.36
CA PRO A 80 15.94 7.75 -3.10
C PRO A 80 14.50 7.90 -3.59
N TRP A 81 13.83 6.82 -3.96
CA TRP A 81 12.41 6.86 -4.35
C TRP A 81 11.51 7.21 -3.16
N PHE A 82 11.82 6.64 -2.00
CA PHE A 82 11.07 6.91 -0.76
C PHE A 82 11.24 8.35 -0.28
N VAL A 83 12.45 8.93 -0.42
CA VAL A 83 12.70 10.36 -0.19
C VAL A 83 11.83 11.22 -1.11
N GLU A 84 11.73 10.84 -2.39
CA GLU A 84 10.87 11.55 -3.34
C GLU A 84 9.39 11.39 -3.00
N PHE A 85 8.91 10.18 -2.68
CA PHE A 85 7.52 9.92 -2.29
C PHE A 85 7.15 10.69 -1.03
N GLN A 86 8.00 10.70 0.00
CA GLN A 86 7.79 11.49 1.20
C GLN A 86 7.58 12.98 0.86
N ARG A 87 8.42 13.55 0.00
CA ARG A 87 8.29 14.95 -0.42
C ARG A 87 7.02 15.20 -1.22
N THR A 88 6.66 14.26 -2.12
CA THR A 88 5.54 14.43 -3.06
C THR A 88 4.18 14.21 -2.40
N PHE A 89 4.07 13.28 -1.47
CA PHE A 89 2.78 12.82 -0.96
C PHE A 89 2.51 13.17 0.51
N LYS A 90 3.49 13.71 1.27
CA LYS A 90 3.29 14.00 2.71
C LYS A 90 2.07 14.87 2.99
N ASP A 91 1.84 15.89 2.18
CA ASP A 91 0.73 16.83 2.38
C ASP A 91 -0.63 16.24 1.97
N ARG A 92 -0.64 15.05 1.37
CA ARG A 92 -1.83 14.25 1.06
C ARG A 92 -2.12 13.18 2.13
N GLY A 93 -1.39 13.19 3.24
CA GLY A 93 -1.53 12.20 4.30
C GLY A 93 -0.78 10.89 4.01
N PHE A 94 0.48 11.00 3.57
CA PHE A 94 1.40 9.89 3.37
C PHE A 94 2.65 10.06 4.21
N THR A 95 3.20 8.96 4.68
CA THR A 95 4.53 8.94 5.28
C THR A 95 5.28 7.65 4.98
N VAL A 96 6.60 7.74 4.92
CA VAL A 96 7.51 6.59 4.98
C VAL A 96 7.97 6.42 6.42
N ILE A 97 8.13 5.19 6.87
CA ILE A 97 8.84 4.84 8.12
C ILE A 97 9.88 3.80 7.76
N GLY A 98 11.15 4.15 7.91
CA GLY A 98 12.26 3.22 7.73
C GLY A 98 12.58 2.49 9.03
N VAL A 99 12.62 1.15 8.99
CA VAL A 99 13.01 0.30 10.11
C VAL A 99 14.32 -0.38 9.73
N SER A 100 15.43 0.09 10.31
CA SER A 100 16.75 -0.48 10.05
C SER A 100 16.97 -1.73 10.89
N VAL A 101 17.48 -2.78 10.26
CA VAL A 101 17.91 -4.02 10.92
C VAL A 101 19.44 -4.11 11.05
N ASP A 102 20.14 -2.97 10.95
CA ASP A 102 21.59 -2.93 11.19
C ASP A 102 21.91 -3.30 12.64
N GLU A 103 22.74 -4.31 12.86
CA GLU A 103 23.16 -4.77 14.19
C GLU A 103 23.96 -3.68 14.94
N ASP A 104 24.76 -2.88 14.21
CA ASP A 104 25.51 -1.73 14.76
C ASP A 104 24.59 -0.53 15.06
N GLY A 105 23.29 -0.65 14.75
CA GLY A 105 22.28 0.33 15.07
C GLY A 105 22.61 1.75 14.57
N TRP A 106 22.52 2.74 15.46
CA TRP A 106 22.71 4.13 15.09
C TRP A 106 24.15 4.48 14.66
N GLU A 107 25.16 3.67 15.00
CA GLU A 107 26.54 3.89 14.56
C GLU A 107 26.66 3.75 13.04
N ALA A 108 26.06 2.71 12.46
CA ALA A 108 25.99 2.50 11.01
C ALA A 108 24.98 3.43 10.34
N VAL A 109 23.80 3.62 10.96
CA VAL A 109 22.65 4.23 10.29
C VAL A 109 22.79 5.75 10.19
N ARG A 110 23.28 6.49 11.21
CA ARG A 110 23.39 7.94 11.19
C ARG A 110 24.18 8.50 9.99
N PRO A 111 25.42 8.05 9.70
CA PRO A 111 26.18 8.57 8.57
C PRO A 111 25.52 8.22 7.24
N PHE A 112 24.86 7.06 7.15
CA PHE A 112 24.12 6.68 5.96
C PHE A 112 22.94 7.64 5.69
N LEU A 113 22.08 7.91 6.69
CA LEU A 113 20.96 8.84 6.56
C LEU A 113 21.39 10.23 6.11
N ALA A 114 22.46 10.75 6.71
CA ALA A 114 23.03 12.04 6.34
C ALA A 114 23.47 12.07 4.88
N SER A 115 24.18 11.03 4.41
CA SER A 115 24.67 10.93 3.03
C SER A 115 23.55 10.82 1.99
N ARG A 116 22.37 10.27 2.36
CA ARG A 116 21.22 10.04 1.49
C ARG A 116 20.13 11.10 1.63
N GLN A 117 20.31 12.08 2.52
CA GLN A 117 19.32 13.14 2.77
C GLN A 117 17.91 12.57 3.08
N VAL A 118 17.86 11.50 3.87
CA VAL A 118 16.59 10.86 4.25
C VAL A 118 15.73 11.86 5.02
N ASN A 119 14.48 12.02 4.59
CA ASN A 119 13.55 13.06 5.03
C ASN A 119 12.29 12.50 5.73
N TYR A 120 12.34 11.26 6.16
CA TYR A 120 11.26 10.54 6.83
C TYR A 120 11.77 9.90 8.13
N PRO A 121 10.86 9.51 9.06
CA PRO A 121 11.24 8.83 10.30
C PRO A 121 12.01 7.53 10.04
N VAL A 122 13.09 7.33 10.77
CA VAL A 122 13.84 6.08 10.79
C VAL A 122 14.02 5.64 12.23
N VAL A 123 13.90 4.34 12.45
CA VAL A 123 14.07 3.67 13.75
C VAL A 123 14.95 2.43 13.58
N ILE A 124 15.59 2.00 14.67
CA ILE A 124 16.28 0.70 14.70
C ILE A 124 15.30 -0.37 15.14
N SER A 125 15.31 -1.48 14.41
CA SER A 125 14.46 -2.64 14.68
C SER A 125 14.81 -3.33 15.99
N THR A 126 13.89 -4.17 16.42
CA THR A 126 14.12 -5.18 17.46
C THR A 126 13.64 -6.53 16.95
N MET A 127 14.20 -7.61 17.50
CA MET A 127 13.76 -8.97 17.16
C MET A 127 12.24 -9.15 17.32
N GLU A 128 11.65 -8.53 18.35
CA GLU A 128 10.21 -8.57 18.56
C GLU A 128 9.42 -7.95 17.41
N VAL A 129 9.85 -6.78 16.92
CA VAL A 129 9.20 -6.10 15.79
C VAL A 129 9.37 -6.89 14.52
N GLU A 130 10.56 -7.42 14.23
CA GLU A 130 10.82 -8.26 13.06
C GLU A 130 9.93 -9.50 13.05
N GLN A 131 9.79 -10.19 14.18
CA GLN A 131 8.91 -11.36 14.31
C GLN A 131 7.44 -11.02 14.07
N LYS A 132 6.95 -9.88 14.58
CA LYS A 132 5.58 -9.42 14.32
C LYS A 132 5.31 -9.19 12.83
N TYR A 133 6.34 -8.85 12.05
CA TYR A 133 6.26 -8.62 10.61
C TYR A 133 6.70 -9.82 9.75
N GLY A 134 6.76 -11.02 10.34
CA GLY A 134 7.01 -12.27 9.63
C GLY A 134 8.46 -12.74 9.61
N GLY A 135 9.32 -12.14 10.47
CA GLY A 135 10.71 -12.59 10.68
C GLY A 135 11.75 -11.90 9.81
N VAL A 136 11.37 -11.02 8.88
CA VAL A 136 12.25 -10.18 8.02
C VAL A 136 13.54 -10.91 7.56
N GLU A 137 13.38 -12.12 6.99
CA GLU A 137 14.51 -12.98 6.57
C GLU A 137 15.21 -12.48 5.29
N ALA A 138 14.57 -11.60 4.55
CA ALA A 138 15.08 -11.01 3.30
C ALA A 138 14.91 -9.48 3.31
N LEU A 139 15.80 -8.75 2.64
CA LEU A 139 15.74 -7.30 2.51
C LEU A 139 15.79 -6.86 1.05
N PRO A 140 15.09 -5.76 0.72
CA PRO A 140 14.12 -5.02 1.55
C PRO A 140 12.80 -5.77 1.73
N VAL A 141 12.06 -5.45 2.80
CA VAL A 141 10.64 -5.81 2.92
C VAL A 141 9.84 -4.53 3.16
N SER A 142 8.82 -4.32 2.34
CA SER A 142 7.98 -3.13 2.42
C SER A 142 6.52 -3.51 2.61
N PHE A 143 5.83 -2.80 3.50
CA PHE A 143 4.41 -2.90 3.73
C PHE A 143 3.75 -1.57 3.41
N LEU A 144 2.79 -1.56 2.47
CA LEU A 144 1.89 -0.43 2.32
C LEU A 144 0.70 -0.63 3.26
N ILE A 145 0.47 0.38 4.10
CA ILE A 145 -0.53 0.35 5.16
C ILE A 145 -1.54 1.45 4.86
N ASP A 146 -2.82 1.09 4.88
CA ASP A 146 -3.92 2.01 4.61
C ASP A 146 -4.18 2.98 5.79
N ARG A 147 -5.08 3.96 5.58
CA ARG A 147 -5.41 4.98 6.59
C ARG A 147 -6.00 4.38 7.88
N GLU A 148 -6.61 3.20 7.79
CA GLU A 148 -7.14 2.45 8.93
C GLU A 148 -6.07 1.59 9.61
N GLY A 149 -4.81 1.66 9.14
CA GLY A 149 -3.67 0.93 9.68
C GLY A 149 -3.68 -0.56 9.36
N ARG A 150 -4.23 -0.94 8.20
CA ARG A 150 -4.25 -2.32 7.72
C ARG A 150 -3.28 -2.49 6.57
N ILE A 151 -2.66 -3.65 6.47
CA ILE A 151 -1.72 -3.97 5.39
C ILE A 151 -2.49 -4.10 4.08
N ALA A 152 -2.23 -3.18 3.15
CA ALA A 152 -2.79 -3.17 1.80
C ALA A 152 -1.98 -4.04 0.84
N SER A 153 -0.64 -3.95 0.92
CA SER A 153 0.27 -4.81 0.13
C SER A 153 1.58 -5.04 0.88
N THR A 154 2.28 -6.11 0.48
CA THR A 154 3.59 -6.50 1.00
C THR A 154 4.50 -6.82 -0.17
N HIS A 155 5.70 -6.25 -0.15
CA HIS A 155 6.75 -6.50 -1.14
C HIS A 155 7.99 -7.04 -0.46
N VAL A 156 8.47 -8.18 -0.93
CA VAL A 156 9.73 -8.80 -0.50
C VAL A 156 10.73 -8.68 -1.64
N GLY A 157 11.87 -8.04 -1.37
CA GLY A 157 12.86 -7.69 -2.39
C GLY A 157 12.50 -6.43 -3.17
N LEU A 158 13.37 -6.07 -4.11
CA LEU A 158 13.24 -4.87 -4.94
C LEU A 158 12.07 -4.99 -5.93
N VAL A 159 11.14 -4.06 -5.87
CA VAL A 159 10.11 -3.86 -6.89
C VAL A 159 10.34 -2.56 -7.65
N THR A 160 9.54 -2.25 -8.67
CA THR A 160 9.73 -1.02 -9.44
C THR A 160 9.20 0.21 -8.70
N LYS A 161 9.84 1.36 -8.92
CA LYS A 161 9.33 2.66 -8.42
C LYS A 161 7.87 2.89 -8.81
N LYS A 162 7.52 2.52 -10.05
CA LYS A 162 6.16 2.66 -10.60
C LYS A 162 5.14 1.86 -9.79
N THR A 163 5.48 0.62 -9.40
CA THR A 163 4.62 -0.23 -8.58
C THR A 163 4.25 0.47 -7.27
N TYR A 164 5.24 0.96 -6.52
CA TYR A 164 4.99 1.71 -5.29
C TYR A 164 4.14 2.96 -5.54
N GLU A 165 4.47 3.73 -6.56
CA GLU A 165 3.76 4.99 -6.84
C GLU A 165 2.28 4.75 -7.18
N GLU A 166 1.96 3.73 -7.98
CA GLU A 166 0.59 3.36 -8.32
C GLU A 166 -0.21 2.93 -7.10
N GLU A 167 0.36 2.07 -6.25
CA GLU A 167 -0.29 1.61 -5.02
C GLU A 167 -0.49 2.73 -4.00
N ILE A 168 0.52 3.61 -3.81
CA ILE A 168 0.40 4.78 -2.94
C ILE A 168 -0.75 5.68 -3.41
N ARG A 169 -0.82 5.98 -4.71
CA ARG A 169 -1.89 6.81 -5.28
C ARG A 169 -3.27 6.18 -5.06
N GLN A 170 -3.40 4.86 -5.27
CA GLN A 170 -4.66 4.13 -5.04
C GLN A 170 -5.14 4.18 -3.58
N LEU A 171 -4.22 4.24 -2.61
CA LEU A 171 -4.56 4.34 -1.19
C LEU A 171 -4.84 5.78 -0.74
N LEU A 172 -4.33 6.77 -1.49
CA LEU A 172 -4.54 8.19 -1.20
C LEU A 172 -5.86 8.73 -1.76
N ASP A 173 -6.38 8.13 -2.84
CA ASP A 173 -7.64 8.50 -3.52
C ASP A 173 -8.85 7.82 -2.86
#